data_697c6d09c2e1447d4885ba2189b7a55a
#
_entry.id   697c6d09c2e1447d4885ba2189b7a55a
#
_cell.length_a   1.000
_cell.length_b   1.000
_cell.length_c   1.000
_cell.angle_alpha   90.00
_cell.angle_beta   90.00
_cell.angle_gamma   90.00
#
_symmetry.space_group_name_H-M   'P 1'
#
loop_
_entity.id
_entity.type
_entity.pdbx_description
1 polymer ?
#
loop_
_entity_poly.entity_id
_entity_poly.type
_entity_poly.pdbx_seq_one_letter_code
_entity_poly.pdbx_strand_id
1 'polypeptide(L)'
;MATPLLELAASRGVCFPLRARRLTLTPFRGLDAPAVWSFCRREQVWSWTSGRPESENALRESYLGAGDRLTVRAGDVIVGVGKVAVQDAWSQGGPREEARDAQAEIGWTIDPRQAGQGYGTELARALLGFAFNDLGVRRVEAHAFADNAPSLRIMEKVGMRHEGTFKEESLHLTRGWVDGATYAMLASEFHSSLTQE
;
A
#
# COMPACT_ATOMS: atom_id res chain seq x y z
N MET A 1 18.05 -4.70 8.58
CA MET A 1 16.82 -3.86 8.55
C MET A 1 16.71 -3.28 7.15
N ALA A 2 15.52 -3.34 6.57
CA ALA A 2 15.25 -2.78 5.25
C ALA A 2 15.49 -1.26 5.22
N THR A 3 15.83 -0.77 4.06
CA THR A 3 16.05 0.67 3.82
C THR A 3 14.70 1.42 3.88
N PRO A 4 14.63 2.58 4.56
CA PRO A 4 13.41 3.39 4.55
C PRO A 4 12.99 3.78 3.12
N LEU A 5 11.68 3.79 2.85
CA LEU A 5 11.12 3.98 1.50
C LEU A 5 11.74 5.19 0.76
N LEU A 6 11.78 6.36 1.40
CA LEU A 6 12.25 7.57 0.74
C LEU A 6 13.76 7.58 0.51
N GLU A 7 14.52 6.92 1.37
CA GLU A 7 15.96 6.73 1.21
C GLU A 7 16.25 5.78 0.04
N LEU A 8 15.54 4.64 -0.02
CA LEU A 8 15.65 3.70 -1.13
C LEU A 8 15.23 4.37 -2.45
N ALA A 9 14.11 5.08 -2.48
CA ALA A 9 13.65 5.81 -3.66
C ALA A 9 14.70 6.82 -4.14
N ALA A 10 15.30 7.59 -3.23
CA ALA A 10 16.36 8.55 -3.56
C ALA A 10 17.61 7.83 -4.12
N SER A 11 18.03 6.72 -3.51
CA SER A 11 19.19 5.93 -3.99
C SER A 11 18.96 5.31 -5.37
N ARG A 12 17.70 5.09 -5.75
CA ARG A 12 17.28 4.60 -7.09
C ARG A 12 17.01 5.73 -8.08
N GLY A 13 17.23 7.00 -7.70
CA GLY A 13 17.01 8.16 -8.57
C GLY A 13 15.53 8.49 -8.79
N VAL A 14 14.63 8.00 -7.96
CA VAL A 14 13.20 8.28 -8.08
C VAL A 14 12.89 9.71 -7.73
N CYS A 15 12.18 10.40 -8.62
CA CYS A 15 11.69 11.75 -8.40
C CYS A 15 10.18 11.74 -8.14
N PHE A 16 9.75 12.38 -7.06
CA PHE A 16 8.33 12.66 -6.81
C PHE A 16 7.92 13.98 -7.47
N PRO A 17 6.66 14.11 -7.91
CA PRO A 17 5.55 13.19 -7.74
C PRO A 17 5.58 12.02 -8.73
N LEU A 18 5.17 10.83 -8.27
CA LEU A 18 4.83 9.74 -9.17
C LEU A 18 3.51 10.06 -9.88
N ARG A 19 3.44 9.76 -11.17
CA ARG A 19 2.24 10.04 -11.97
C ARG A 19 1.62 8.75 -12.49
N ALA A 20 0.31 8.61 -12.29
CA ALA A 20 -0.53 7.62 -12.94
C ALA A 20 -1.50 8.33 -13.88
N ARG A 21 -2.45 7.61 -14.47
CA ARG A 21 -3.37 8.17 -15.48
C ARG A 21 -4.13 9.40 -14.99
N ARG A 22 -4.73 9.33 -13.79
CA ARG A 22 -5.53 10.41 -13.16
C ARG A 22 -4.99 10.79 -11.79
N LEU A 23 -4.04 10.03 -11.26
CA LEU A 23 -3.54 10.17 -9.90
C LEU A 23 -2.12 10.71 -9.89
N THR A 24 -1.84 11.48 -8.86
CA THR A 24 -0.49 11.96 -8.51
C THR A 24 -0.20 11.51 -7.07
N LEU A 25 0.96 10.87 -6.87
CA LEU A 25 1.38 10.37 -5.57
C LEU A 25 2.62 11.15 -5.11
N THR A 26 2.57 11.64 -3.89
CA THR A 26 3.70 12.32 -3.23
C THR A 26 3.94 11.71 -1.85
N PRO A 27 5.16 11.73 -1.33
CA PRO A 27 5.37 11.40 0.07
C PRO A 27 4.40 12.17 0.97
N PHE A 28 3.85 11.48 1.98
CA PHE A 28 2.93 12.12 2.93
C PHE A 28 3.64 13.25 3.68
N ARG A 29 2.97 14.38 3.79
CA ARG A 29 3.45 15.56 4.52
C ARG A 29 2.48 15.89 5.65
N GLY A 30 3.00 16.52 6.71
CA GLY A 30 2.16 16.94 7.83
C GLY A 30 0.99 17.84 7.43
N LEU A 31 1.14 18.63 6.35
CA LEU A 31 0.07 19.46 5.78
C LEU A 31 -1.08 18.67 5.14
N ASP A 32 -0.86 17.42 4.80
CA ASP A 32 -1.89 16.54 4.24
C ASP A 32 -2.78 15.94 5.33
N ALA A 33 -2.35 15.96 6.59
CA ALA A 33 -3.01 15.30 7.70
C ALA A 33 -4.48 15.71 7.89
N PRO A 34 -4.89 16.98 7.83
CA PRO A 34 -6.30 17.36 7.99
C PRO A 34 -7.21 16.70 6.96
N ALA A 35 -6.79 16.68 5.69
CA ALA A 35 -7.56 16.08 4.61
C ALA A 35 -7.64 14.56 4.76
N VAL A 36 -6.51 13.90 5.06
CA VAL A 36 -6.43 12.43 5.27
C VAL A 36 -7.24 12.04 6.50
N TRP A 37 -7.12 12.78 7.60
CA TRP A 37 -7.89 12.58 8.81
C TRP A 37 -9.41 12.63 8.56
N SER A 38 -9.87 13.54 7.67
CA SER A 38 -11.28 13.75 7.38
C SER A 38 -12.01 12.46 6.95
N PHE A 39 -11.30 11.51 6.33
CA PHE A 39 -11.86 10.22 5.93
C PHE A 39 -11.33 9.04 6.76
N CYS A 40 -10.07 9.03 7.19
CA CYS A 40 -9.52 7.93 8.00
C CYS A 40 -10.23 7.75 9.36
N ARG A 41 -10.77 8.82 9.96
CA ARG A 41 -11.55 8.76 11.21
C ARG A 41 -12.93 8.11 11.08
N ARG A 42 -13.40 7.86 9.85
CA ARG A 42 -14.72 7.28 9.60
C ARG A 42 -14.70 5.77 9.81
N GLU A 43 -15.72 5.22 10.44
CA GLU A 43 -15.84 3.79 10.71
C GLU A 43 -15.72 2.94 9.45
N GLN A 44 -16.40 3.33 8.40
CA GLN A 44 -16.34 2.66 7.09
C GLN A 44 -14.93 2.64 6.45
N VAL A 45 -13.94 3.35 7.04
CA VAL A 45 -12.53 3.33 6.63
C VAL A 45 -11.71 2.57 7.65
N TRP A 46 -11.71 3.00 8.93
CA TRP A 46 -10.83 2.38 9.92
C TRP A 46 -11.17 0.91 10.19
N SER A 47 -12.42 0.47 9.98
CA SER A 47 -12.81 -0.95 10.08
C SER A 47 -12.06 -1.87 9.11
N TRP A 48 -11.38 -1.31 8.10
CA TRP A 48 -10.66 -2.08 7.08
C TRP A 48 -9.16 -1.77 7.04
N THR A 49 -8.67 -0.99 7.99
CA THR A 49 -7.26 -0.60 8.09
C THR A 49 -6.62 -1.15 9.37
N SER A 50 -5.35 -0.90 9.58
CA SER A 50 -4.59 -1.37 10.75
C SER A 50 -5.02 -0.75 12.08
N GLY A 51 -6.04 0.10 12.09
CA GLY A 51 -6.60 0.65 13.31
C GLY A 51 -7.33 1.98 13.12
N ARG A 52 -7.95 2.44 14.21
CA ARG A 52 -8.63 3.72 14.32
C ARG A 52 -7.63 4.77 14.83
N PRO A 53 -7.29 5.80 14.05
CA PRO A 53 -6.50 6.90 14.59
C PRO A 53 -7.27 7.63 15.68
N GLU A 54 -6.64 7.94 16.81
CA GLU A 54 -7.28 8.62 17.94
C GLU A 54 -7.51 10.11 17.67
N SER A 55 -6.61 10.73 16.92
CA SER A 55 -6.66 12.15 16.55
C SER A 55 -5.94 12.40 15.23
N GLU A 56 -6.14 13.60 14.66
CA GLU A 56 -5.37 14.07 13.51
C GLU A 56 -3.87 14.08 13.79
N ASN A 57 -3.49 14.51 14.99
CA ASN A 57 -2.08 14.55 15.38
C ASN A 57 -1.49 13.14 15.48
N ALA A 58 -2.20 12.19 16.08
CA ALA A 58 -1.76 10.78 16.16
C ALA A 58 -1.61 10.16 14.75
N LEU A 59 -2.53 10.43 13.82
CA LEU A 59 -2.40 10.01 12.44
C LEU A 59 -1.17 10.63 11.78
N ARG A 60 -0.96 11.94 11.94
CA ARG A 60 0.19 12.66 11.38
C ARG A 60 1.50 12.08 11.87
N GLU A 61 1.65 11.89 13.17
CA GLU A 61 2.87 11.34 13.78
C GLU A 61 3.12 9.90 13.33
N SER A 62 2.09 9.06 13.30
CA SER A 62 2.18 7.68 12.84
C SER A 62 2.64 7.60 11.37
N TYR A 63 2.07 8.41 10.49
CA TYR A 63 2.40 8.37 9.06
C TYR A 63 3.78 8.96 8.76
N LEU A 64 4.16 10.03 9.44
CA LEU A 64 5.51 10.60 9.32
C LEU A 64 6.56 9.67 9.92
N GLY A 65 6.27 9.05 11.07
CA GLY A 65 7.19 8.12 11.73
C GLY A 65 7.40 6.82 10.95
N ALA A 66 6.36 6.30 10.28
CA ALA A 66 6.48 5.13 9.43
C ALA A 66 7.27 5.43 8.14
N GLY A 67 7.12 6.63 7.57
CA GLY A 67 7.82 7.05 6.35
C GLY A 67 7.48 6.27 5.08
N ASP A 68 6.41 5.48 5.12
CA ASP A 68 5.98 4.55 4.06
C ASP A 68 4.66 4.95 3.40
N ARG A 69 4.16 6.15 3.68
CA ARG A 69 2.88 6.66 3.19
C ARG A 69 3.04 7.65 2.05
N LEU A 70 2.20 7.49 1.04
CA LEU A 70 2.08 8.39 -0.11
C LEU A 70 0.69 9.03 -0.10
N THR A 71 0.63 10.35 -0.17
CA THR A 71 -0.61 11.09 -0.40
C THR A 71 -1.01 10.98 -1.85
N VAL A 72 -2.28 10.63 -2.10
CA VAL A 72 -2.83 10.40 -3.44
C VAL A 72 -3.80 11.51 -3.81
N ARG A 73 -3.55 12.17 -4.94
CA ARG A 73 -4.38 13.26 -5.46
C ARG A 73 -4.95 12.94 -6.83
N ALA A 74 -6.18 13.41 -7.06
CA ALA A 74 -6.77 13.57 -8.38
C ALA A 74 -6.97 15.07 -8.62
N GLY A 75 -6.15 15.66 -9.51
CA GLY A 75 -6.00 17.12 -9.55
C GLY A 75 -5.49 17.65 -8.20
N ASP A 76 -6.17 18.65 -7.67
CA ASP A 76 -5.83 19.28 -6.37
C ASP A 76 -6.46 18.57 -5.16
N VAL A 77 -7.34 17.59 -5.39
CA VAL A 77 -8.08 16.93 -4.31
C VAL A 77 -7.32 15.69 -3.81
N ILE A 78 -7.11 15.59 -2.49
CA ILE A 78 -6.63 14.36 -1.86
C ILE A 78 -7.78 13.35 -1.87
N VAL A 79 -7.57 12.24 -2.59
CA VAL A 79 -8.57 11.17 -2.77
C VAL A 79 -8.24 9.90 -2.01
N GLY A 80 -7.04 9.81 -1.44
CA GLY A 80 -6.63 8.63 -0.68
C GLY A 80 -5.18 8.67 -0.21
N VAL A 81 -4.75 7.55 0.33
CA VAL A 81 -3.38 7.29 0.78
C VAL A 81 -2.93 5.92 0.27
N GLY A 82 -1.70 5.84 -0.25
CA GLY A 82 -0.98 4.60 -0.55
C GLY A 82 0.02 4.27 0.55
N LYS A 83 0.30 2.99 0.73
CA LYS A 83 1.40 2.46 1.54
C LYS A 83 2.36 1.69 0.66
N VAL A 84 3.67 1.87 0.88
CA VAL A 84 4.71 0.98 0.34
C VAL A 84 5.74 0.78 1.46
N ALA A 85 5.71 -0.38 2.08
CA ALA A 85 6.66 -0.76 3.12
C ALA A 85 7.66 -1.78 2.55
N VAL A 86 8.89 -1.33 2.34
CA VAL A 86 9.97 -2.19 1.82
C VAL A 86 10.52 -3.04 2.96
N GLN A 87 10.90 -4.27 2.67
CA GLN A 87 11.43 -5.21 3.64
C GLN A 87 12.43 -6.19 3.00
N ASP A 88 13.33 -6.69 3.85
CA ASP A 88 14.25 -7.75 3.46
C ASP A 88 13.47 -9.07 3.31
N ALA A 89 13.83 -9.87 2.30
CA ALA A 89 13.31 -11.22 2.21
C ALA A 89 13.99 -12.12 3.24
N TRP A 90 13.28 -13.16 3.68
CA TRP A 90 13.92 -14.22 4.46
C TRP A 90 15.00 -14.91 3.63
N SER A 91 16.16 -15.13 4.23
CA SER A 91 17.27 -15.84 3.58
C SER A 91 17.88 -16.90 4.50
N GLN A 92 18.14 -18.07 3.94
CA GLN A 92 18.78 -19.16 4.67
C GLN A 92 20.25 -18.83 4.97
N GLY A 93 20.70 -19.09 6.20
CA GLY A 93 22.09 -18.86 6.61
C GLY A 93 22.37 -17.43 7.10
N GLY A 94 21.34 -16.60 7.30
CA GLY A 94 21.44 -15.22 7.78
C GLY A 94 21.22 -14.18 6.69
N PRO A 95 21.34 -12.88 7.03
CA PRO A 95 21.11 -11.80 6.08
C PRO A 95 22.06 -11.87 4.86
N ARG A 96 21.49 -11.79 3.67
CA ARG A 96 22.21 -11.80 2.39
C ARG A 96 21.88 -10.56 1.58
N GLU A 97 22.83 -10.07 0.79
CA GLU A 97 22.64 -8.86 -0.01
C GLU A 97 21.48 -9.01 -1.02
N GLU A 98 21.33 -10.20 -1.60
CA GLU A 98 20.26 -10.49 -2.57
C GLU A 98 18.85 -10.49 -1.94
N ALA A 99 18.77 -10.60 -0.61
CA ALA A 99 17.51 -10.56 0.14
C ALA A 99 17.16 -9.15 0.65
N ARG A 100 18.14 -8.21 0.59
CA ARG A 100 17.94 -6.85 1.08
C ARG A 100 16.99 -6.10 0.17
N ASP A 101 16.04 -5.38 0.79
CA ASP A 101 15.04 -4.55 0.09
C ASP A 101 14.31 -5.31 -1.04
N ALA A 102 14.23 -6.66 -0.94
CA ALA A 102 13.76 -7.52 -2.02
C ALA A 102 12.23 -7.67 -2.06
N GLN A 103 11.54 -7.21 -1.03
CA GLN A 103 10.08 -7.31 -0.93
C GLN A 103 9.45 -5.98 -0.55
N ALA A 104 8.17 -5.82 -0.89
CA ALA A 104 7.37 -4.69 -0.40
C ALA A 104 5.95 -5.14 -0.07
N GLU A 105 5.40 -4.60 1.00
CA GLU A 105 3.96 -4.62 1.26
C GLU A 105 3.35 -3.34 0.71
N ILE A 106 2.29 -3.46 -0.10
CA ILE A 106 1.50 -2.32 -0.56
C ILE A 106 0.12 -2.30 0.08
N GLY A 107 -0.42 -1.10 0.24
CA GLY A 107 -1.76 -0.90 0.76
C GLY A 107 -2.39 0.39 0.23
N TRP A 108 -3.71 0.49 0.32
CA TRP A 108 -4.45 1.65 -0.15
C TRP A 108 -5.64 1.95 0.74
N THR A 109 -5.92 3.23 0.87
CA THR A 109 -7.13 3.75 1.48
C THR A 109 -7.67 4.84 0.57
N ILE A 110 -8.91 4.71 0.11
CA ILE A 110 -9.58 5.72 -0.71
C ILE A 110 -10.65 6.42 0.13
N ASP A 111 -10.75 7.73 0.00
CA ASP A 111 -11.84 8.49 0.60
C ASP A 111 -13.18 7.93 0.11
N PRO A 112 -14.08 7.49 0.99
CA PRO A 112 -15.38 6.95 0.57
C PRO A 112 -16.21 7.88 -0.30
N ARG A 113 -16.01 9.20 -0.19
CA ARG A 113 -16.65 10.19 -1.06
C ARG A 113 -16.20 10.08 -2.53
N GLN A 114 -15.06 9.41 -2.75
CA GLN A 114 -14.45 9.17 -4.07
C GLN A 114 -14.56 7.70 -4.50
N ALA A 115 -15.36 6.90 -3.79
CA ALA A 115 -15.56 5.49 -4.11
C ALA A 115 -16.26 5.32 -5.48
N GLY A 116 -16.10 4.13 -6.09
CA GLY A 116 -16.75 3.79 -7.37
C GLY A 116 -16.09 4.38 -8.61
N GLN A 117 -15.14 5.30 -8.49
CA GLN A 117 -14.46 5.95 -9.62
C GLN A 117 -13.24 5.18 -10.16
N GLY A 118 -12.94 4.02 -9.60
CA GLY A 118 -11.80 3.18 -10.02
C GLY A 118 -10.44 3.63 -9.47
N TYR A 119 -10.39 4.65 -8.61
CA TYR A 119 -9.13 5.15 -8.03
C TYR A 119 -8.37 4.10 -7.23
N GLY A 120 -9.05 3.20 -6.51
CA GLY A 120 -8.38 2.12 -5.77
C GLY A 120 -7.59 1.18 -6.68
N THR A 121 -8.15 0.76 -7.80
CA THR A 121 -7.46 -0.09 -8.78
C THR A 121 -6.33 0.66 -9.48
N GLU A 122 -6.53 1.93 -9.81
CA GLU A 122 -5.49 2.76 -10.42
C GLU A 122 -4.32 2.98 -9.46
N LEU A 123 -4.62 3.25 -8.18
CA LEU A 123 -3.62 3.40 -7.14
C LEU A 123 -2.82 2.11 -6.93
N ALA A 124 -3.49 0.97 -6.83
CA ALA A 124 -2.82 -0.32 -6.67
C ALA A 124 -1.86 -0.62 -7.83
N ARG A 125 -2.27 -0.35 -9.10
CA ARG A 125 -1.37 -0.45 -10.26
C ARG A 125 -0.18 0.50 -10.17
N ALA A 126 -0.40 1.74 -9.75
CA ALA A 126 0.68 2.72 -9.58
C ALA A 126 1.68 2.29 -8.50
N LEU A 127 1.20 1.73 -7.39
CA LEU A 127 2.05 1.20 -6.32
C LEU A 127 2.85 -0.03 -6.77
N LEU A 128 2.25 -0.94 -7.55
CA LEU A 128 2.95 -2.08 -8.16
C LEU A 128 4.04 -1.60 -9.11
N GLY A 129 3.70 -0.65 -10.01
CA GLY A 129 4.67 -0.07 -10.94
C GLY A 129 5.84 0.60 -10.22
N PHE A 130 5.55 1.38 -9.18
CA PHE A 130 6.57 2.01 -8.35
C PHE A 130 7.47 0.98 -7.66
N ALA A 131 6.88 -0.05 -7.04
CA ALA A 131 7.63 -1.08 -6.35
C ALA A 131 8.54 -1.89 -7.31
N PHE A 132 8.02 -2.33 -8.46
CA PHE A 132 8.77 -3.18 -9.38
C PHE A 132 9.73 -2.41 -10.28
N ASN A 133 9.28 -1.31 -10.90
CA ASN A 133 10.08 -0.60 -11.91
C ASN A 133 11.05 0.40 -11.27
N ASP A 134 10.61 1.11 -10.22
CA ASP A 134 11.39 2.21 -9.65
C ASP A 134 12.22 1.75 -8.45
N LEU A 135 11.65 0.93 -7.55
CA LEU A 135 12.39 0.42 -6.39
C LEU A 135 13.13 -0.89 -6.67
N GLY A 136 12.74 -1.64 -7.70
CA GLY A 136 13.40 -2.88 -8.10
C GLY A 136 13.16 -4.05 -7.14
N VAL A 137 12.06 -4.05 -6.38
CA VAL A 137 11.73 -5.17 -5.50
C VAL A 137 11.38 -6.41 -6.33
N ARG A 138 11.68 -7.58 -5.79
CA ARG A 138 11.41 -8.87 -6.45
C ARG A 138 9.97 -9.33 -6.28
N ARG A 139 9.35 -8.99 -5.14
CA ARG A 139 8.02 -9.46 -4.73
C ARG A 139 7.24 -8.35 -4.04
N VAL A 140 5.98 -8.25 -4.37
CA VAL A 140 5.04 -7.36 -3.70
C VAL A 140 3.90 -8.18 -3.13
N GLU A 141 3.51 -7.87 -1.90
CA GLU A 141 2.35 -8.46 -1.23
C GLU A 141 1.38 -7.40 -0.74
N ALA A 142 0.14 -7.81 -0.55
CA ALA A 142 -0.92 -7.02 0.04
C ALA A 142 -1.79 -7.89 0.94
N HIS A 143 -2.18 -7.34 2.09
CA HIS A 143 -2.97 -8.03 3.09
C HIS A 143 -4.31 -7.33 3.31
N ALA A 144 -5.36 -8.10 3.58
CA ALA A 144 -6.67 -7.59 3.96
C ALA A 144 -7.39 -8.58 4.86
N PHE A 145 -8.40 -8.11 5.60
CA PHE A 145 -9.36 -9.03 6.19
C PHE A 145 -10.06 -9.80 5.06
N ALA A 146 -10.26 -11.11 5.24
CA ALA A 146 -10.77 -12.00 4.19
C ALA A 146 -12.19 -11.65 3.72
N ASP A 147 -12.94 -10.89 4.50
CA ASP A 147 -14.27 -10.37 4.17
C ASP A 147 -14.26 -8.94 3.58
N ASN A 148 -13.09 -8.34 3.38
CA ASN A 148 -12.94 -7.05 2.69
C ASN A 148 -13.04 -7.21 1.17
N ALA A 149 -14.21 -7.58 0.69
CA ALA A 149 -14.46 -7.84 -0.73
C ALA A 149 -14.04 -6.71 -1.69
N PRO A 150 -14.14 -5.41 -1.34
CA PRO A 150 -13.59 -4.35 -2.19
C PRO A 150 -12.08 -4.44 -2.40
N SER A 151 -11.29 -4.68 -1.34
CA SER A 151 -9.83 -4.80 -1.44
C SER A 151 -9.44 -6.07 -2.19
N LEU A 152 -10.07 -7.21 -1.91
CA LEU A 152 -9.79 -8.47 -2.62
C LEU A 152 -10.02 -8.29 -4.13
N ARG A 153 -11.14 -7.69 -4.53
CA ARG A 153 -11.42 -7.40 -5.96
C ARG A 153 -10.40 -6.46 -6.60
N ILE A 154 -9.80 -5.53 -5.84
CA ILE A 154 -8.72 -4.69 -6.37
C ILE A 154 -7.48 -5.54 -6.62
N MET A 155 -7.07 -6.38 -5.66
CA MET A 155 -5.91 -7.27 -5.79
C MET A 155 -6.05 -8.19 -7.01
N GLU A 156 -7.22 -8.81 -7.20
CA GLU A 156 -7.54 -9.63 -8.36
C GLU A 156 -7.47 -8.84 -9.68
N LYS A 157 -8.07 -7.64 -9.72
CA LYS A 157 -8.09 -6.79 -10.93
C LYS A 157 -6.71 -6.29 -11.36
N VAL A 158 -5.77 -6.19 -10.44
CA VAL A 158 -4.40 -5.79 -10.77
C VAL A 158 -3.50 -7.01 -11.02
N GLY A 159 -4.06 -8.22 -10.98
CA GLY A 159 -3.36 -9.46 -11.31
C GLY A 159 -2.56 -10.08 -10.16
N MET A 160 -2.76 -9.64 -8.92
CA MET A 160 -2.13 -10.29 -7.77
C MET A 160 -2.75 -11.68 -7.56
N ARG A 161 -1.90 -12.65 -7.25
CA ARG A 161 -2.30 -14.03 -6.97
C ARG A 161 -2.69 -14.18 -5.51
N HIS A 162 -3.86 -14.79 -5.23
CA HIS A 162 -4.23 -15.20 -3.88
C HIS A 162 -3.28 -16.31 -3.39
N GLU A 163 -2.60 -16.09 -2.30
CA GLU A 163 -1.64 -17.05 -1.74
C GLU A 163 -2.17 -17.79 -0.50
N GLY A 164 -3.12 -17.21 0.20
CA GLY A 164 -3.75 -17.89 1.33
C GLY A 164 -4.80 -17.08 2.05
N THR A 165 -5.68 -17.79 2.72
CA THR A 165 -6.59 -17.27 3.74
C THR A 165 -6.22 -17.89 5.07
N PHE A 166 -5.95 -17.07 6.05
CA PHE A 166 -5.44 -17.48 7.36
C PHE A 166 -6.56 -17.36 8.38
N LYS A 167 -6.92 -18.49 8.96
CA LYS A 167 -8.06 -18.59 9.89
C LYS A 167 -7.75 -17.85 11.20
N GLU A 168 -8.65 -16.92 11.57
CA GLU A 168 -8.58 -16.17 12.82
C GLU A 168 -7.19 -15.55 13.09
N GLU A 169 -6.51 -15.10 12.04
CA GLU A 169 -5.15 -14.54 12.13
C GLU A 169 -5.12 -13.14 12.74
N SER A 170 -6.14 -12.35 12.45
CA SER A 170 -6.14 -10.91 12.75
C SER A 170 -7.13 -10.55 13.85
N LEU A 171 -6.68 -9.81 14.87
CA LEU A 171 -7.56 -9.28 15.89
C LEU A 171 -8.16 -7.93 15.44
N HIS A 172 -9.43 -7.96 15.04
CA HIS A 172 -10.16 -6.75 14.66
C HIS A 172 -10.61 -5.97 15.90
N LEU A 173 -10.57 -4.63 15.82
CA LEU A 173 -10.82 -3.74 16.97
C LEU A 173 -12.19 -3.96 17.65
N THR A 174 -13.21 -4.37 16.89
CA THR A 174 -14.59 -4.51 17.40
C THR A 174 -15.23 -5.87 17.14
N ARG A 175 -14.63 -6.73 16.26
CA ARG A 175 -15.23 -8.00 15.83
C ARG A 175 -14.54 -9.24 16.42
N GLY A 176 -13.46 -9.05 17.20
CA GLY A 176 -12.63 -10.16 17.69
C GLY A 176 -11.73 -10.73 16.59
N TRP A 177 -11.39 -12.00 16.70
CA TRP A 177 -10.53 -12.69 15.73
C TRP A 177 -11.25 -12.90 14.41
N VAL A 178 -10.62 -12.51 13.31
CA VAL A 178 -11.15 -12.59 11.95
C VAL A 178 -10.10 -13.16 11.00
N ASP A 179 -10.55 -13.74 9.90
CA ASP A 179 -9.67 -14.31 8.89
C ASP A 179 -8.92 -13.22 8.13
N GLY A 180 -7.63 -13.45 7.87
CA GLY A 180 -6.81 -12.63 6.98
C GLY A 180 -6.66 -13.27 5.60
N ALA A 181 -6.43 -12.46 4.57
CA ALA A 181 -6.11 -12.92 3.22
C ALA A 181 -4.84 -12.22 2.72
N THR A 182 -3.95 -12.99 2.09
CA THR A 182 -2.72 -12.52 1.49
C THR A 182 -2.75 -12.73 -0.01
N TYR A 183 -2.41 -11.69 -0.75
CA TYR A 183 -2.19 -11.69 -2.18
C TYR A 183 -0.77 -11.24 -2.48
N ALA A 184 -0.17 -11.76 -3.54
CA ALA A 184 1.17 -11.37 -3.95
C ALA A 184 1.36 -11.38 -5.46
N MET A 185 2.42 -10.72 -5.91
CA MET A 185 2.88 -10.70 -7.28
C MET A 185 4.41 -10.68 -7.31
N LEU A 186 5.00 -11.38 -8.27
CA LEU A 186 6.43 -11.32 -8.56
C LEU A 186 6.72 -10.31 -9.66
N ALA A 187 7.93 -9.74 -9.68
CA ALA A 187 8.36 -8.83 -10.75
C ALA A 187 8.24 -9.47 -12.14
N SER A 188 8.54 -10.77 -12.27
CA SER A 188 8.40 -11.50 -13.53
C SER A 188 6.94 -11.60 -14.01
N GLU A 189 5.99 -11.78 -13.09
CA GLU A 189 4.55 -11.82 -13.40
C GLU A 189 4.06 -10.44 -13.85
N PHE A 190 4.47 -9.37 -13.15
CA PHE A 190 4.13 -8.00 -13.48
C PHE A 190 4.62 -7.61 -14.89
N HIS A 191 5.89 -7.86 -15.21
CA HIS A 191 6.44 -7.52 -16.52
C HIS A 191 5.83 -8.34 -17.67
N SER A 192 5.49 -9.62 -17.39
CA SER A 192 4.81 -10.47 -18.40
C SER A 192 3.40 -9.96 -18.73
N SER A 193 2.67 -9.40 -17.77
CA SER A 193 1.33 -8.84 -17.98
C SER A 193 1.35 -7.59 -18.87
N LEU A 194 2.39 -6.77 -18.79
CA LEU A 194 2.55 -5.57 -19.63
C LEU A 194 2.85 -5.89 -21.10
N THR A 195 3.35 -7.09 -21.40
CA THR A 195 3.73 -7.50 -22.78
C THR A 195 2.53 -8.08 -23.54
N GLN A 196 1.41 -8.32 -22.88
CA GLN A 196 0.20 -8.93 -23.45
C GLN A 196 -0.93 -7.93 -23.75
N GLU A 197 -0.75 -6.64 -23.39
CA GLU A 197 -1.63 -5.52 -23.74
C GLU A 197 -1.10 -4.76 -24.97
#